data_92a720144259bc4654ef2b5b4069d3a8
#
_entry.id   92a720144259bc4654ef2b5b4069d3a8
#
_cell.length_a   1.000
_cell.length_b   1.000
_cell.length_c   1.000
_cell.angle_alpha   90.00
_cell.angle_beta   90.00
_cell.angle_gamma   90.00
#
_symmetry.space_group_name_H-M   'P 1'
#
loop_
_entity.id
_entity.type
_entity.pdbx_description
1 polymer ?
#
loop_
_entity_poly.entity_id
_entity_poly.type
_entity_poly.pdbx_seq_one_letter_code
_entity_poly.pdbx_strand_id
1 'polypeptide(L)'
;MQHVFIVNNAAGNGKTTEKLIPEIRQYFSKKGGKYQIEFTKYKGDATVIAKSYAEKGEPVRIYACGGDGTLNEVLNGVVGYDNAELGIIPCGSGNDFVS
;
A
#
# COMPACT_ATOMS: atom_id res chain seq x y z
N MET A 1 -9.41 -2.18 -12.43
CA MET A 1 -8.07 -1.92 -11.86
C MET A 1 -7.94 -2.56 -10.49
N GLN A 2 -6.85 -3.24 -10.26
CA GLN A 2 -6.59 -3.83 -8.96
C GLN A 2 -5.96 -2.81 -8.02
N HIS A 3 -6.35 -2.86 -6.75
CA HIS A 3 -5.80 -1.99 -5.72
C HIS A 3 -4.99 -2.83 -4.74
N VAL A 4 -3.75 -2.43 -4.50
CA VAL A 4 -2.86 -3.15 -3.58
C VAL A 4 -2.37 -2.20 -2.51
N PHE A 5 -2.58 -2.58 -1.25
CA PHE A 5 -2.15 -1.78 -0.12
C PHE A 5 -0.95 -2.46 0.53
N ILE A 6 0.19 -1.82 0.46
CA ILE A 6 1.41 -2.35 1.07
C ILE A 6 1.60 -1.65 2.40
N VAL A 7 1.50 -2.42 3.47
CA VAL A 7 1.48 -1.90 4.83
C VAL A 7 2.75 -2.30 5.55
N ASN A 8 3.47 -1.31 6.08
CA ASN A 8 4.62 -1.57 6.93
C ASN A 8 4.12 -1.79 8.35
N ASN A 9 4.06 -3.05 8.74
CA ASN A 9 3.50 -3.44 10.02
C ASN A 9 4.32 -2.95 11.22
N ALA A 10 5.59 -2.61 11.02
CA ALA A 10 6.43 -2.10 12.08
C ALA A 10 6.16 -0.63 12.39
N ALA A 11 5.53 0.09 11.48
CA ALA A 11 5.24 1.49 11.69
C ALA A 11 4.04 1.65 12.61
N GLY A 12 4.11 2.60 13.52
CA GLY A 12 2.98 2.94 14.38
C GLY A 12 2.58 1.87 15.37
N ASN A 13 3.47 0.94 15.68
CA ASN A 13 3.21 -0.13 16.66
C ASN A 13 1.97 -0.96 16.33
N GLY A 14 1.61 -1.03 15.09
CA GLY A 14 0.48 -1.82 14.65
C GLY A 14 -0.89 -1.18 14.85
N LYS A 15 -0.97 -0.11 15.62
CA LYS A 15 -2.27 0.53 15.90
C LYS A 15 -2.87 1.17 14.66
N THR A 16 -2.04 1.79 13.86
CA THR A 16 -2.52 2.42 12.62
C THR A 16 -3.03 1.36 11.67
N THR A 17 -2.35 0.21 11.63
CA THR A 17 -2.75 -0.91 10.79
C THR A 17 -4.11 -1.44 11.21
N GLU A 18 -4.35 -1.58 12.51
CA GLU A 18 -5.62 -2.07 13.02
C GLU A 18 -6.77 -1.18 12.61
N LYS A 19 -6.52 0.11 12.49
CA LYS A 19 -7.54 1.07 12.11
C LYS A 19 -7.73 1.12 10.60
N LEU A 20 -6.65 1.01 9.88
CA LEU A 20 -6.64 1.14 8.43
C LEU A 20 -7.34 0.00 7.72
N ILE A 21 -7.10 -1.23 8.16
CA ILE A 21 -7.64 -2.40 7.48
C ILE A 21 -9.16 -2.42 7.43
N PRO A 22 -9.87 -2.17 8.54
CA PRO A 22 -11.33 -2.11 8.46
C PRO A 22 -11.84 -1.01 7.53
N GLU A 23 -11.14 0.11 7.47
CA GLU A 23 -11.53 1.21 6.57
C GLU A 23 -11.39 0.81 5.11
N ILE A 24 -10.31 0.12 4.76
CA ILE A 24 -10.11 -0.36 3.41
C ILE A 24 -11.21 -1.34 3.02
N ARG A 25 -11.50 -2.27 3.91
CA ARG A 25 -12.53 -3.28 3.65
C ARG A 25 -13.90 -2.65 3.47
N GLN A 26 -14.22 -1.67 4.31
CA GLN A 26 -15.49 -0.98 4.22
C GLN A 26 -15.63 -0.21 2.91
N TYR A 27 -14.56 0.46 2.52
CA TYR A 27 -14.54 1.22 1.28
C TYR A 27 -14.87 0.34 0.08
N PHE A 28 -14.18 -0.78 -0.04
CA PHE A 28 -14.37 -1.67 -1.19
C PHE A 28 -15.64 -2.50 -1.09
N SER A 29 -16.15 -2.69 0.10
CA SER A 29 -17.45 -3.32 0.29
C SER A 29 -18.56 -2.50 -0.36
N LYS A 30 -18.43 -1.18 -0.32
CA LYS A 30 -19.43 -0.29 -0.90
C LYS A 30 -19.22 -0.08 -2.39
N LYS A 31 -17.97 0.09 -2.81
CA LYS A 31 -17.68 0.37 -4.21
C LYS A 31 -17.54 -0.85 -5.08
N GLY A 32 -17.23 -1.97 -4.48
CA GLY A 32 -16.84 -3.15 -5.22
C GLY A 32 -15.41 -3.00 -5.74
N GLY A 33 -14.92 -4.01 -6.41
CA GLY A 33 -13.58 -3.97 -6.98
C GLY A 33 -12.63 -4.91 -6.27
N LYS A 34 -11.50 -5.14 -6.89
CA LYS A 34 -10.48 -6.04 -6.36
C LYS A 34 -9.47 -5.28 -5.54
N TYR A 35 -9.16 -5.78 -4.37
CA TYR A 35 -8.11 -5.20 -3.56
C TYR A 35 -7.34 -6.29 -2.83
N GLN A 36 -6.11 -5.96 -2.46
CA GLN A 36 -5.23 -6.85 -1.74
C GLN A 36 -4.47 -6.06 -0.70
N ILE A 37 -4.29 -6.63 0.48
CA ILE A 37 -3.51 -6.00 1.54
C ILE A 37 -2.29 -6.87 1.79
N GLU A 38 -1.10 -6.29 1.62
CA GLU A 38 0.16 -6.99 1.80
C GLU A 38 0.94 -6.35 2.95
N PHE A 39 1.45 -7.18 3.83
CA PHE A 39 2.27 -6.70 4.95
C PHE A 39 3.73 -6.97 4.66
N THR A 40 4.56 -5.95 4.88
CA THR A 40 6.00 -6.13 4.71
C THR A 40 6.57 -6.92 5.87
N LYS A 41 7.58 -7.73 5.59
CA LYS A 41 8.21 -8.59 6.58
C LYS A 41 9.60 -8.15 6.96
N TYR A 42 10.23 -7.36 6.08
CA TYR A 42 11.59 -6.92 6.31
C TYR A 42 11.85 -5.67 5.47
N LYS A 43 12.96 -5.02 5.74
CA LYS A 43 13.34 -3.82 5.00
C LYS A 43 13.58 -4.19 3.53
N GLY A 44 12.96 -3.44 2.64
CA GLY A 44 13.06 -3.71 1.22
C GLY A 44 11.94 -4.58 0.66
N ASP A 45 11.15 -5.19 1.53
CA ASP A 45 10.07 -6.07 1.11
C ASP A 45 9.00 -5.33 0.31
N ALA A 46 8.76 -4.07 0.65
CA ALA A 46 7.76 -3.28 -0.09
C ALA A 46 8.15 -3.14 -1.56
N THR A 47 9.44 -3.00 -1.86
CA THR A 47 9.91 -2.95 -3.23
C THR A 47 9.61 -4.24 -3.97
N VAL A 48 9.89 -5.37 -3.33
CA VAL A 48 9.66 -6.69 -3.92
C VAL A 48 8.17 -6.89 -4.19
N ILE A 49 7.34 -6.56 -3.22
CA ILE A 49 5.89 -6.73 -3.36
C ILE A 49 5.36 -5.84 -4.49
N ALA A 50 5.73 -4.57 -4.49
CA ALA A 50 5.27 -3.63 -5.50
C ALA A 50 5.67 -4.09 -6.90
N LYS A 51 6.90 -4.51 -7.05
CA LYS A 51 7.39 -4.97 -8.33
C LYS A 51 6.65 -6.20 -8.81
N SER A 52 6.35 -7.13 -7.90
CA SER A 52 5.67 -8.36 -8.27
C SER A 52 4.28 -8.08 -8.86
N TYR A 53 3.60 -7.06 -8.37
CA TYR A 53 2.30 -6.68 -8.93
C TYR A 53 2.46 -5.91 -10.23
N ALA A 54 3.45 -5.03 -10.30
CA ALA A 54 3.67 -4.24 -11.52
C ALA A 54 4.09 -5.12 -12.71
N GLU A 55 4.87 -6.15 -12.44
CA GLU A 55 5.35 -7.05 -13.49
C GLU A 55 4.24 -7.83 -14.19
N LYS A 56 3.09 -7.95 -13.57
CA LYS A 56 1.98 -8.67 -14.18
C LYS A 56 1.44 -7.97 -15.42
N GLY A 57 1.74 -6.70 -15.60
CA GLY A 57 1.34 -5.97 -16.79
C GLY A 57 -0.08 -5.45 -16.76
N GLU A 58 -0.87 -5.83 -15.79
CA GLU A 58 -2.24 -5.34 -15.67
C GLU A 58 -2.29 -4.02 -14.92
N PRO A 59 -3.30 -3.19 -15.20
CA PRO A 59 -3.43 -1.94 -14.47
C PRO A 59 -3.56 -2.18 -12.97
N VAL A 60 -2.73 -1.54 -12.19
CA VAL A 60 -2.73 -1.71 -10.75
C VAL A 60 -2.40 -0.38 -10.08
N ARG A 61 -3.09 -0.10 -8.98
CA ARG A 61 -2.75 1.04 -8.14
C ARG A 61 -2.20 0.51 -6.83
N ILE A 62 -0.96 0.89 -6.53
CA ILE A 62 -0.27 0.40 -5.34
C ILE A 62 -0.16 1.54 -4.34
N TYR A 63 -0.66 1.30 -3.14
CA TYR A 63 -0.68 2.29 -2.09
C TYR A 63 0.41 1.98 -1.07
N ALA A 64 1.23 2.98 -0.79
CA ALA A 64 2.23 2.88 0.26
C ALA A 64 1.60 3.33 1.57
N CYS A 65 1.44 2.41 2.49
CA CYS A 65 0.84 2.68 3.79
C CYS A 65 1.93 2.65 4.85
N GLY A 66 2.43 3.82 5.20
CA GLY A 66 3.53 3.92 6.15
C GLY A 66 4.19 5.28 6.06
N GLY A 67 5.45 5.33 6.42
CA GLY A 67 6.20 6.57 6.34
C GLY A 67 6.96 6.72 5.03
N ASP A 68 7.90 7.65 5.03
CA ASP A 68 8.69 7.96 3.83
C ASP A 68 9.48 6.75 3.33
N GLY A 69 9.95 5.91 4.25
CA GLY A 69 10.70 4.72 3.86
C GLY A 69 9.86 3.75 3.05
N THR A 70 8.62 3.53 3.48
CA THR A 70 7.71 2.65 2.75
C THR A 70 7.39 3.22 1.38
N LEU A 71 7.12 4.52 1.33
CA LEU A 71 6.84 5.19 0.06
C LEU A 71 8.00 5.04 -0.91
N ASN A 72 9.20 5.25 -0.42
CA ASN A 72 10.40 5.16 -1.25
C ASN A 72 10.59 3.74 -1.79
N GLU A 73 10.35 2.74 -0.94
CA GLU A 73 10.46 1.35 -1.37
C GLU A 73 9.43 0.99 -2.43
N VAL A 74 8.20 1.43 -2.24
CA VAL A 74 7.14 1.15 -3.21
C VAL A 74 7.46 1.84 -4.54
N LEU A 75 7.91 3.08 -4.48
CA LEU A 75 8.28 3.83 -5.67
C LEU A 75 9.35 3.09 -6.46
N ASN A 76 10.37 2.57 -5.76
CA ASN A 76 11.44 1.83 -6.43
C ASN A 76 10.92 0.55 -7.10
N GLY A 77 9.86 -0.01 -6.56
CA GLY A 77 9.29 -1.22 -7.15
C GLY A 77 8.45 -0.97 -8.39
N VAL A 78 7.85 0.21 -8.51
CA VAL A 78 6.97 0.52 -9.64
C VAL A 78 7.62 1.34 -10.73
N VAL A 79 8.82 1.82 -10.49
CA VAL A 79 9.51 2.65 -11.49
C VAL A 79 9.72 1.86 -12.77
N GLY A 80 9.38 2.49 -13.89
CA GLY A 80 9.52 1.83 -15.18
C GLY A 80 8.32 1.02 -15.64
N TYR A 81 7.28 0.94 -14.81
CA TYR A 81 6.06 0.20 -15.15
C TYR A 81 4.91 1.17 -15.37
N ASP A 82 4.53 1.35 -16.63
CA ASP A 82 3.46 2.28 -16.98
C ASP A 82 2.08 1.83 -16.51
N ASN A 83 1.92 0.55 -16.24
CA ASN A 83 0.66 0.00 -15.78
C ASN A 83 0.42 0.18 -14.29
N ALA A 84 1.41 0.64 -13.55
CA ALA A 84 1.32 0.78 -12.10
C ALA A 84 1.20 2.25 -11.72
N GLU A 85 0.20 2.56 -10.89
CA GLU A 85 0.03 3.87 -10.30
C GLU A 85 0.40 3.82 -8.83
N LEU A 86 0.89 4.93 -8.31
CA LEU A 86 1.30 5.01 -6.91
C LEU A 86 0.33 5.87 -6.13
N GLY A 87 -0.17 5.33 -5.02
CA GLY A 87 -0.96 6.08 -4.06
C GLY A 87 -0.24 6.13 -2.73
N ILE A 88 -0.57 7.12 -1.93
CA ILE A 88 0.06 7.30 -0.63
C ILE A 88 -1.00 7.35 0.45
N ILE A 89 -0.83 6.54 1.48
CA ILE A 89 -1.67 6.60 2.66
C ILE A 89 -0.75 6.83 3.86
N PRO A 90 -0.76 8.01 4.43
CA PRO A 90 0.10 8.28 5.57
C PRO A 90 -0.41 7.52 6.80
N CYS A 91 0.44 6.67 7.32
CA CYS A 91 0.13 5.83 8.47
C CYS A 91 1.13 6.10 9.57
N GLY A 92 1.24 7.29 9.98
CA GLY A 92 2.24 7.58 10.97
C GLY A 92 1.73 8.51 12.03
N SER A 93 2.55 8.70 12.98
CA SER A 93 2.45 9.58 14.13
C SER A 93 1.35 10.62 14.07
N GLY A 94 0.16 10.23 14.49
CA GLY A 94 -0.93 11.17 14.69
C GLY A 94 -1.61 11.68 13.44
N ASN A 95 -1.17 11.27 12.29
CA ASN A 95 -1.84 11.66 11.06
C ASN A 95 -3.07 10.81 10.84
N ASP A 96 -4.15 11.47 10.53
CA ASP A 96 -5.36 10.76 10.20
C ASP A 96 -5.33 10.30 8.77
N PHE A 97 -5.98 9.21 8.55
CA PHE A 97 -6.21 8.72 7.22
C PHE A 97 -6.98 9.73 6.40
N VAL A 98 -7.85 10.42 7.05
CA VAL A 98 -8.67 11.44 6.41
C VAL A 98 -8.02 12.79 6.57
N SER A 99 -7.94 13.48 5.54
CA SER A 99 -7.42 14.83 5.61
C SER A 99 -8.35 15.76 4.86
#